data_18759004845621824c24452e8c54e6f1
#
_entry.id   18759004845621824c24452e8c54e6f1
#
_cell.length_a   1.000
_cell.length_b   1.000
_cell.length_c   1.000
_cell.angle_alpha   90.00
_cell.angle_beta   90.00
_cell.angle_gamma   90.00
#
_symmetry.space_group_name_H-M   'P 1'
#
loop_
_entity.id
_entity.type
_entity.pdbx_description
1 polymer ?
#
loop_
_entity_poly.entity_id
_entity_poly.type
_entity_poly.pdbx_seq_one_letter_code
_entity_poly.pdbx_strand_id
1 'polypeptide(L)' 'MNNLIIDAADKKIFFMLMKDKNIYSVSHENSKTNYEKIVSLIDDFLKLNNLKVENISNLYVNRGPGSFAGIRNS' A
#
# COMPACT_ATOMS: atom_id res chain seq x y z
N MET A 1 -15.31 -1.47 4.33
CA MET A 1 -14.35 -0.38 4.11
C MET A 1 -12.99 -0.96 3.79
N ASN A 2 -12.35 -0.45 2.76
CA ASN A 2 -11.06 -0.96 2.30
C ASN A 2 -9.97 0.06 2.64
N ASN A 3 -9.02 -0.34 3.46
CA ASN A 3 -7.90 0.52 3.87
C ASN A 3 -6.59 -0.08 3.35
N LEU A 4 -5.77 0.73 2.73
CA LEU A 4 -4.46 0.33 2.23
C LEU A 4 -3.38 1.07 3.01
N ILE A 5 -2.42 0.31 3.52
CA ILE A 5 -1.27 0.85 4.23
C ILE A 5 -0.02 0.51 3.43
N ILE A 6 0.81 1.50 3.17
CA ILE A 6 2.09 1.33 2.49
C ILE A 6 3.17 1.78 3.46
N ASP A 7 4.08 0.89 3.78
CA ASP A 7 5.20 1.19 4.66
C ASP A 7 6.51 0.96 3.89
N ALA A 8 7.18 2.05 3.56
CA ALA A 8 8.44 2.03 2.83
C ALA A 8 9.57 2.67 3.65
N ALA A 9 9.49 2.56 4.97
CA ALA A 9 10.41 3.23 5.88
C ALA A 9 11.75 2.53 6.05
N ASP A 10 11.84 1.26 5.71
CA ASP A 10 13.02 0.43 5.97
C ASP A 10 13.41 -0.35 4.71
N LYS A 11 14.09 -1.47 4.91
CA LYS A 11 14.67 -2.29 3.84
C LYS A 11 13.64 -2.91 2.90
N LYS A 12 12.39 -3.00 3.35
CA LYS A 12 11.31 -3.55 2.54
C LYS A 12 10.16 -2.57 2.42
N ILE A 13 9.45 -2.69 1.32
CA ILE A 13 8.19 -1.99 1.12
C ILE A 13 7.08 -2.97 1.45
N PHE A 14 6.24 -2.63 2.41
CA PHE A 14 5.11 -3.45 2.81
C PHE A 14 3.81 -2.82 2.33
N PHE A 15 2.97 -3.63 1.72
CA PHE A 15 1.59 -3.26 1.42
C PHE A 15 0.69 -4.11 2.32
N MET A 16 -0.21 -3.46 3.03
CA MET A 16 -1.21 -4.13 3.85
C MET A 16 -2.58 -3.63 3.45
N LEU A 17 -3.46 -4.56 3.13
CA LEU A 17 -4.83 -4.25 2.75
C LEU A 17 -5.77 -4.80 3.80
N MET A 18 -6.57 -3.93 4.39
CA MET A 18 -7.65 -4.32 5.28
C MET A 18 -8.96 -4.23 4.51
N LYS A 19 -9.51 -5.39 4.18
CA LYS A 19 -10.74 -5.52 3.40
C LYS A 19 -11.77 -6.21 4.29
N ASP A 20 -12.72 -5.44 4.79
CA ASP A 20 -13.71 -5.90 5.76
C ASP A 20 -13.02 -6.47 7.01
N LYS A 21 -13.15 -7.76 7.27
CA LYS A 21 -12.52 -8.43 8.41
C LYS A 21 -11.23 -9.14 8.06
N ASN A 22 -10.79 -9.05 6.81
CA ASN A 22 -9.63 -9.76 6.32
C ASN A 22 -8.46 -8.81 6.13
N ILE A 23 -7.25 -9.33 6.39
CA ILE A 23 -6.01 -8.58 6.20
C ILE A 23 -5.14 -9.36 5.22
N TYR A 24 -4.71 -8.66 4.17
CA TYR A 24 -3.80 -9.19 3.17
C TYR A 24 -2.54 -8.36 3.17
N SER A 25 -1.40 -9.00 2.97
CA SER A 25 -0.13 -8.25 2.92
C SER A 25 0.82 -8.87 1.92
N VAL A 26 1.74 -8.02 1.44
CA VAL A 26 2.83 -8.43 0.57
C VAL A 26 4.01 -7.51 0.86
N SER A 27 5.23 -8.00 0.64
CA SER A 27 6.41 -7.17 0.77
C SER A 27 7.27 -7.26 -0.49
N HIS A 28 7.96 -6.17 -0.76
CA HIS A 28 8.94 -6.07 -1.84
C HIS A 28 10.22 -5.49 -1.27
N GLU A 29 11.33 -5.77 -1.93
CA GLU A 29 12.59 -5.13 -1.57
C GLU A 29 12.48 -3.62 -1.80
N ASN A 30 12.97 -2.82 -0.86
CA ASN A 30 12.96 -1.37 -1.00
C ASN A 30 14.18 -0.94 -1.81
N SER A 31 14.12 -1.20 -3.11
CA SER A 31 15.15 -0.81 -4.07
C SER A 31 14.67 0.39 -4.89
N LYS A 32 15.60 1.07 -5.52
CA LYS A 32 15.28 2.16 -6.41
C LYS A 32 14.33 1.72 -7.52
N THR A 33 14.59 0.54 -8.09
CA THR A 33 13.75 -0.02 -9.16
C THR A 33 12.31 -0.25 -8.69
N ASN A 34 12.15 -0.86 -7.51
CA ASN A 34 10.80 -1.11 -6.98
C ASN A 34 10.10 0.18 -6.59
N TYR A 35 10.84 1.14 -6.05
CA TYR A 35 10.28 2.44 -5.69
C TYR A 35 9.76 3.18 -6.94
N GLU A 36 10.50 3.12 -8.04
CA GLU A 36 10.10 3.78 -9.29
C GLU A 36 8.83 3.17 -9.89
N LYS A 37 8.56 1.90 -9.64
CA LYS A 37 7.36 1.23 -10.15
C LYS A 37 6.33 0.95 -9.05
N ILE A 38 6.36 1.71 -7.96
CA ILE A 38 5.51 1.45 -6.80
C ILE A 38 4.02 1.49 -7.13
N VAL A 39 3.60 2.38 -8.02
CA VAL A 39 2.20 2.48 -8.44
C VAL A 39 1.75 1.19 -9.12
N SER A 40 2.62 0.65 -9.98
CA SER A 40 2.35 -0.62 -10.65
C SER A 40 2.26 -1.78 -9.66
N LEU A 41 3.16 -1.79 -8.65
CA LEU A 41 3.14 -2.82 -7.61
C LEU A 41 1.86 -2.75 -6.78
N ILE A 42 1.42 -1.55 -6.45
CA ILE A 42 0.17 -1.33 -5.73
C ILE A 42 -1.02 -1.83 -6.55
N ASP A 43 -1.05 -1.47 -7.82
CA ASP A 43 -2.13 -1.87 -8.72
C ASP A 43 -2.22 -3.40 -8.83
N ASP A 44 -1.09 -4.07 -8.98
CA ASP A 44 -1.03 -5.53 -9.06
C ASP A 44 -1.54 -6.17 -7.76
N PHE A 45 -1.14 -5.62 -6.62
CA PHE A 45 -1.59 -6.12 -5.32
C PHE A 45 -3.10 -6.00 -5.15
N LEU A 46 -3.65 -4.86 -5.54
CA LEU A 46 -5.09 -4.64 -5.47
C LEU A 46 -5.85 -5.59 -6.41
N LYS A 47 -5.34 -5.80 -7.62
CA LYS A 47 -5.95 -6.72 -8.57
C LYS A 47 -5.98 -8.15 -8.06
N LEU A 48 -4.93 -8.59 -7.37
CA LEU A 48 -4.89 -9.90 -6.75
C LEU A 48 -6.02 -10.08 -5.71
N ASN A 49 -6.49 -8.99 -5.15
CA ASN A 49 -7.54 -8.99 -4.15
C ASN A 49 -8.88 -8.50 -4.72
N ASN A 50 -9.01 -8.50 -6.03
CA ASN A 50 -10.23 -8.13 -6.75
C ASN A 50 -10.66 -6.68 -6.48
N LEU A 51 -9.69 -5.78 -6.32
CA LEU A 51 -9.93 -4.38 -6.07
C LEU A 51 -9.25 -3.49 -7.10
N LYS A 52 -9.75 -2.26 -7.19
CA LYS A 52 -9.14 -1.17 -7.94
C LYS A 52 -8.82 -0.05 -6.97
N VAL A 53 -7.95 0.88 -7.37
CA VAL A 53 -7.59 2.03 -6.56
C VAL A 53 -8.84 2.80 -6.10
N GLU A 54 -9.82 2.94 -6.96
CA GLU A 54 -11.07 3.66 -6.65
C GLU A 54 -11.91 2.98 -5.56
N ASN A 55 -11.62 1.71 -5.24
CA ASN A 55 -12.30 0.99 -4.17
C ASN A 55 -11.65 1.20 -2.80
N ILE A 56 -10.53 1.92 -2.74
CA ILE A 56 -9.81 2.17 -1.49
C ILE A 56 -10.41 3.38 -0.80
N SER A 57 -10.87 3.19 0.43
CA SER A 57 -11.47 4.26 1.22
C SER A 57 -10.43 5.17 1.86
N ASN A 58 -9.36 4.57 2.37
CA ASN A 58 -8.28 5.31 3.03
C ASN A 58 -6.94 4.73 2.62
N LEU A 59 -5.99 5.61 2.36
CA LEU A 59 -4.62 5.25 2.04
C LEU A 59 -3.70 5.88 3.08
N TYR A 60 -2.84 5.06 3.69
CA TYR A 60 -1.85 5.51 4.67
C TYR A 60 -0.47 5.17 4.15
N VAL A 61 0.43 6.15 4.15
CA VAL A 61 1.80 5.97 3.64
C VAL A 61 2.79 6.35 4.73
N ASN A 62 3.71 5.45 5.05
CA ASN A 62 4.84 5.70 5.94
C ASN A 62 6.12 5.57 5.12
N ARG A 63 6.88 6.66 5.01
CA ARG A 63 8.14 6.70 4.25
C ARG A 63 9.36 6.83 5.13
N GLY A 64 9.18 6.84 6.45
CA GLY A 64 10.30 6.94 7.39
C GLY A 64 9.85 7.50 8.73
N PRO A 65 10.74 7.55 9.71
CA PRO A 65 10.42 8.07 11.03
C PRO A 65 9.84 9.49 10.95
N GLY A 66 8.67 9.69 11.58
CA GLY A 66 7.98 10.98 11.58
C GLY A 66 7.30 11.36 10.28
N SER A 67 7.32 10.49 9.28
CA SER A 67 6.85 10.75 7.92
C SER A 67 5.65 9.87 7.60
N PHE A 68 4.54 10.14 8.25
CA PHE A 68 3.29 9.41 8.00
C PHE A 68 2.26 10.35 7.37
N ALA A 69 1.65 9.92 6.29
CA ALA A 69 0.60 10.66 5.62
C ALA A 69 -0.63 9.77 5.44
N GLY A 70 -1.80 10.31 5.77
CA GLY A 70 -3.06 9.66 5.50
C GLY A 70 -3.77 10.43 4.39
N ILE A 71 -4.22 9.71 3.37
CA ILE A 71 -4.94 10.28 2.25
C ILE A 71 -6.29 9.60 2.16
N ARG A 72 -7.33 10.40 2.22
CA ARG A 72 -8.68 9.87 2.07
C ARG A 72 -9.07 9.94 0.59
N ASN A 73 -9.49 8.81 0.07
CA ASN A 73 -10.03 8.72 -1.27
C ASN A 73 -11.55 8.82 -1.17
N SER A 74 -12.09 9.92 -1.59
CA SER A 74 -13.53 10.15 -1.50
C SER A 74 -14.18 10.19 -2.88
#